data_9a847cc8b3effbe31492c52fa16ec4af
#
_entry.id   9a847cc8b3effbe31492c52fa16ec4af
#
_cell.length_a   1.000
_cell.length_b   1.000
_cell.length_c   1.000
_cell.angle_alpha   90.00
_cell.angle_beta   90.00
_cell.angle_gamma   90.00
#
_symmetry.space_group_name_H-M   'P 1'
#
loop_
_entity.id
_entity.type
_entity.pdbx_description
1 polymer ?
#
loop_
_entity_poly.entity_id
_entity_poly.type
_entity_poly.pdbx_seq_one_letter_code
_entity_poly.pdbx_strand_id
1 'polypeptide(L)'
;MDHSIIIGIVIVVIVSLQLYFFIENIRKMNEFKTIFYSKDNNLIKFTAHTGSENGEIQGVTASSNNRILKDILEAINTYIKSNRTKSIKFELLKDSVDRNCESVEEDINTLNPLPLYLGLVGTMAGIIVGIVYLWATGGLSALLDTSQDASLASNGISALLSGIAIAMISSILGIVFTIINSWRFKGCKSMVEKGRNDFLVWIQSKLLPVIEYSNDTLSGM
;
A
#
# COMPACT_ATOMS: atom_id res chain seq x y z
N MET A 1 -13.39 -37.72 2.66
CA MET A 1 -12.75 -36.63 1.91
C MET A 1 -11.25 -36.77 2.18
N ASP A 2 -10.45 -36.97 1.16
CA ASP A 2 -9.05 -37.28 1.35
C ASP A 2 -8.34 -36.11 2.05
N HIS A 3 -7.59 -36.39 3.09
CA HIS A 3 -6.82 -35.44 3.87
C HIS A 3 -5.97 -34.49 2.99
N SER A 4 -5.35 -35.02 1.94
CA SER A 4 -4.59 -34.25 0.97
C SER A 4 -5.43 -33.16 0.29
N ILE A 5 -6.72 -33.41 0.08
CA ILE A 5 -7.64 -32.45 -0.53
C ILE A 5 -7.93 -31.29 0.42
N ILE A 6 -8.16 -31.57 1.71
CA ILE A 6 -8.43 -30.51 2.72
C ILE A 6 -7.22 -29.59 2.87
N ILE A 7 -6.01 -30.18 3.03
CA ILE A 7 -4.77 -29.41 3.12
C ILE A 7 -4.57 -28.59 1.82
N GLY A 8 -4.79 -29.21 0.67
CA GLY A 8 -4.66 -28.52 -0.62
C GLY A 8 -5.59 -27.30 -0.72
N ILE A 9 -6.85 -27.43 -0.30
CA ILE A 9 -7.82 -26.32 -0.33
C ILE A 9 -7.37 -25.17 0.61
N VAL A 10 -6.98 -25.47 1.84
CA VAL A 10 -6.52 -24.46 2.81
C VAL A 10 -5.33 -23.68 2.26
N ILE A 11 -4.37 -24.35 1.65
CA ILE A 11 -3.19 -23.71 1.09
C ILE A 11 -3.52 -22.86 -0.12
N VAL A 12 -4.35 -23.36 -1.04
CA VAL A 12 -4.80 -22.59 -2.21
C VAL A 12 -5.49 -21.29 -1.75
N VAL A 13 -6.31 -21.35 -0.71
CA VAL A 13 -6.97 -20.17 -0.14
C VAL A 13 -5.93 -19.18 0.41
N ILE A 14 -4.96 -19.65 1.20
CA ILE A 14 -3.94 -18.78 1.80
C ILE A 14 -3.04 -18.16 0.73
N VAL A 15 -2.57 -18.94 -0.23
CA VAL A 15 -1.74 -18.43 -1.33
C VAL A 15 -2.51 -17.44 -2.21
N SER A 16 -3.80 -17.69 -2.44
CA SER A 16 -4.66 -16.77 -3.19
C SER A 16 -4.82 -15.43 -2.46
N LEU A 17 -4.98 -15.46 -1.12
CA LEU A 17 -5.03 -14.23 -0.30
C LEU A 17 -3.69 -13.50 -0.30
N GLN A 18 -2.56 -14.20 -0.20
CA GLN A 18 -1.23 -13.60 -0.30
C GLN A 18 -1.03 -12.90 -1.64
N LEU A 19 -1.44 -13.55 -2.73
CA LEU A 19 -1.34 -12.99 -4.08
C LEU A 19 -2.26 -11.78 -4.25
N TYR A 20 -3.47 -11.83 -3.69
CA TYR A 20 -4.41 -10.71 -3.71
C TYR A 20 -3.81 -9.47 -3.02
N PHE A 21 -3.32 -9.60 -1.78
CA PHE A 21 -2.70 -8.48 -1.06
C PHE A 21 -1.41 -7.99 -1.72
N PHE A 22 -0.63 -8.90 -2.31
CA PHE A 22 0.55 -8.52 -3.08
C PHE A 22 0.19 -7.64 -4.29
N ILE A 23 -0.82 -8.04 -5.08
CA ILE A 23 -1.26 -7.29 -6.26
C ILE A 23 -1.89 -5.95 -5.85
N GLU A 24 -2.72 -5.94 -4.80
CA GLU A 24 -3.36 -4.73 -4.31
C GLU A 24 -2.32 -3.71 -3.82
N ASN A 25 -1.28 -4.17 -3.12
CA ASN A 25 -0.20 -3.30 -2.68
C ASN A 25 0.59 -2.73 -3.87
N ILE A 26 0.88 -3.53 -4.90
CA ILE A 26 1.52 -3.04 -6.13
C ILE A 26 0.64 -1.98 -6.82
N ARG A 27 -0.69 -2.19 -6.85
CA ARG A 27 -1.63 -1.24 -7.45
C ARG A 27 -1.59 0.10 -6.72
N LYS A 28 -1.65 0.09 -5.38
CA LYS A 28 -1.54 1.30 -4.56
C LYS A 28 -0.18 1.99 -4.74
N MET A 29 0.92 1.24 -4.78
CA MET A 29 2.25 1.81 -5.05
C MET A 29 2.35 2.48 -6.42
N ASN A 30 1.73 1.91 -7.44
CA ASN A 30 1.71 2.54 -8.77
C ASN A 30 0.88 3.83 -8.78
N GLU A 31 -0.25 3.88 -8.08
CA GLU A 31 -1.05 5.09 -7.91
C GLU A 31 -0.26 6.15 -7.13
N PHE A 32 0.41 5.78 -6.05
CA PHE A 32 1.27 6.65 -5.25
C PHE A 32 2.42 7.23 -6.10
N LYS A 33 3.11 6.40 -6.86
CA LYS A 33 4.21 6.82 -7.73
C LYS A 33 3.78 7.90 -8.74
N THR A 34 2.55 7.84 -9.23
CA THR A 34 2.03 8.75 -10.27
C THR A 34 1.37 10.01 -9.72
N ILE A 35 1.51 10.33 -8.42
CA ILE A 35 0.95 11.57 -7.84
C ILE A 35 1.52 12.80 -8.55
N PHE A 36 2.83 12.92 -8.61
CA PHE A 36 3.53 14.08 -9.18
C PHE A 36 4.15 13.82 -10.56
N TYR A 37 4.15 12.56 -11.01
CA TYR A 37 4.75 12.18 -12.29
C TYR A 37 3.70 11.55 -13.20
N SER A 38 3.81 11.87 -14.51
CA SER A 38 3.06 11.19 -15.56
C SER A 38 3.54 9.73 -15.68
N LYS A 39 2.76 8.89 -16.39
CA LYS A 39 3.16 7.51 -16.74
C LYS A 39 4.55 7.43 -17.41
N ASP A 40 4.94 8.48 -18.12
CA ASP A 40 6.25 8.58 -18.81
C ASP A 40 7.36 9.12 -17.92
N ASN A 41 7.18 9.11 -16.57
CA ASN A 41 8.10 9.65 -15.58
C ASN A 41 8.44 11.16 -15.75
N ASN A 42 7.64 11.91 -16.49
CA ASN A 42 7.75 13.34 -16.59
C ASN A 42 7.00 14.03 -15.45
N LEU A 43 7.58 15.10 -14.88
CA LEU A 43 6.90 15.92 -13.88
C LEU A 43 5.60 16.49 -14.44
N ILE A 44 4.52 16.40 -13.66
CA ILE A 44 3.21 16.96 -14.05
C ILE A 44 3.32 18.49 -14.10
N LYS A 45 2.77 19.10 -15.14
CA LYS A 45 2.71 20.56 -15.26
C LYS A 45 1.57 21.08 -14.40
N PHE A 46 1.90 22.03 -13.52
CA PHE A 46 0.94 22.74 -12.68
C PHE A 46 0.68 24.12 -13.28
N THR A 47 -0.58 24.55 -13.33
CA THR A 47 -0.99 25.86 -13.83
C THR A 47 -1.90 26.54 -12.81
N ALA A 48 -1.59 27.81 -12.52
CA ALA A 48 -2.47 28.67 -11.75
C ALA A 48 -3.45 29.34 -12.71
N HIS A 49 -4.75 29.28 -12.40
CA HIS A 49 -5.77 29.97 -13.17
C HIS A 49 -6.06 31.32 -12.53
N THR A 50 -5.88 32.39 -13.33
CA THR A 50 -6.20 33.76 -12.95
C THR A 50 -7.56 34.13 -13.54
N GLY A 51 -8.44 34.76 -12.75
CA GLY A 51 -9.73 35.26 -13.22
C GLY A 51 -9.56 36.44 -14.20
N SER A 52 -10.48 36.55 -15.15
CA SER A 52 -10.36 37.42 -16.33
C SER A 52 -10.46 38.93 -16.05
N GLU A 53 -10.98 39.38 -14.90
CA GLU A 53 -11.25 40.79 -14.66
C GLU A 53 -10.30 41.51 -13.66
N ASN A 54 -9.71 40.76 -12.71
CA ASN A 54 -8.90 41.39 -11.65
C ASN A 54 -7.52 40.73 -11.41
N GLY A 55 -7.06 39.84 -12.28
CA GLY A 55 -5.79 39.10 -12.05
C GLY A 55 -5.81 38.14 -10.85
N GLU A 56 -6.98 37.90 -10.30
CA GLU A 56 -7.19 37.12 -9.08
C GLU A 56 -7.00 35.61 -9.36
N ILE A 57 -6.24 34.92 -8.52
CA ILE A 57 -6.06 33.46 -8.67
C ILE A 57 -7.35 32.74 -8.23
N GLN A 58 -7.95 32.02 -9.17
CA GLN A 58 -9.13 31.20 -8.92
C GLN A 58 -8.79 29.79 -8.43
N GLY A 59 -7.58 29.30 -8.71
CA GLY A 59 -7.13 27.99 -8.26
C GLY A 59 -5.94 27.45 -9.05
N VAL A 60 -5.51 26.27 -8.65
CA VAL A 60 -4.43 25.49 -9.26
C VAL A 60 -5.02 24.26 -9.92
N THR A 61 -4.57 23.96 -11.13
CA THR A 61 -4.92 22.71 -11.83
C THR A 61 -3.67 22.00 -12.30
N ALA A 62 -3.79 20.70 -12.50
CA ALA A 62 -2.73 19.85 -13.03
C ALA A 62 -3.23 18.98 -14.18
N SER A 63 -2.37 18.71 -15.14
CA SER A 63 -2.66 17.79 -16.25
C SER A 63 -2.47 16.34 -15.81
N SER A 64 -3.27 15.91 -14.81
CA SER A 64 -3.22 14.54 -14.28
C SER A 64 -4.59 14.05 -13.89
N ASN A 65 -4.79 12.74 -14.03
CA ASN A 65 -6.02 12.08 -13.58
C ASN A 65 -5.84 11.31 -12.25
N ASN A 66 -4.69 11.48 -11.57
CA ASN A 66 -4.43 10.85 -10.29
C ASN A 66 -5.39 11.41 -9.23
N ARG A 67 -6.09 10.51 -8.52
CA ARG A 67 -7.08 10.88 -7.51
C ARG A 67 -6.44 11.64 -6.34
N ILE A 68 -5.32 11.14 -5.85
CA ILE A 68 -4.62 11.72 -4.69
C ILE A 68 -4.17 13.15 -5.01
N LEU A 69 -3.64 13.39 -6.21
CA LEU A 69 -3.27 14.73 -6.66
C LEU A 69 -4.48 15.66 -6.75
N LYS A 70 -5.63 15.16 -7.20
CA LYS A 70 -6.87 15.95 -7.24
C LYS A 70 -7.30 16.37 -5.84
N ASP A 71 -7.26 15.45 -4.87
CA ASP A 71 -7.61 15.71 -3.47
C ASP A 71 -6.66 16.79 -2.87
N ILE A 72 -5.35 16.69 -3.17
CA ILE A 72 -4.36 17.71 -2.76
C ILE A 72 -4.68 19.08 -3.38
N LEU A 73 -4.96 19.13 -4.68
CA LEU A 73 -5.27 20.39 -5.38
C LEU A 73 -6.61 20.98 -4.91
N GLU A 74 -7.60 20.16 -4.61
CA GLU A 74 -8.87 20.60 -4.04
C GLU A 74 -8.68 21.23 -2.66
N ALA A 75 -7.87 20.60 -1.80
CA ALA A 75 -7.53 21.17 -0.47
C ALA A 75 -6.81 22.51 -0.61
N ILE A 76 -5.83 22.62 -1.51
CA ILE A 76 -5.11 23.87 -1.81
C ILE A 76 -6.07 24.92 -2.33
N ASN A 77 -6.92 24.58 -3.30
CA ASN A 77 -7.88 25.51 -3.89
C ASN A 77 -8.91 26.00 -2.86
N THR A 78 -9.36 25.14 -1.98
CA THR A 78 -10.27 25.49 -0.89
C THR A 78 -9.59 26.45 0.09
N TYR A 79 -8.32 26.19 0.43
CA TYR A 79 -7.56 27.08 1.30
C TYR A 79 -7.35 28.46 0.67
N ILE A 80 -6.98 28.52 -0.61
CA ILE A 80 -6.82 29.79 -1.35
C ILE A 80 -8.14 30.58 -1.36
N LYS A 81 -9.24 29.91 -1.70
CA LYS A 81 -10.58 30.55 -1.73
C LYS A 81 -11.04 31.09 -0.38
N SER A 82 -10.75 30.35 0.70
CA SER A 82 -11.15 30.72 2.06
C SER A 82 -10.31 31.87 2.66
N ASN A 83 -9.11 32.10 2.13
CA ASN A 83 -8.16 33.10 2.65
C ASN A 83 -7.82 34.20 1.64
N ARG A 84 -8.74 34.53 0.73
CA ARG A 84 -8.52 35.53 -0.33
C ARG A 84 -8.07 36.92 0.18
N THR A 85 -8.51 37.30 1.35
CA THR A 85 -8.19 38.62 1.98
C THR A 85 -7.06 38.55 3.01
N LYS A 86 -6.49 37.38 3.25
CA LYS A 86 -5.43 37.14 4.24
C LYS A 86 -4.15 36.67 3.55
N SER A 87 -3.01 36.94 4.19
CA SER A 87 -1.73 36.37 3.74
C SER A 87 -1.79 34.84 3.75
N ILE A 88 -1.54 34.22 2.62
CA ILE A 88 -1.48 32.77 2.47
C ILE A 88 -0.13 32.28 3.00
N LYS A 89 -0.17 31.40 4.00
CA LYS A 89 1.04 30.85 4.62
C LYS A 89 1.49 29.60 3.90
N PHE A 90 2.74 29.59 3.43
CA PHE A 90 3.36 28.43 2.77
C PHE A 90 3.31 27.17 3.62
N GLU A 91 3.53 27.30 4.93
CA GLU A 91 3.54 26.18 5.86
C GLU A 91 2.21 25.41 5.88
N LEU A 92 1.07 26.09 5.75
CA LEU A 92 -0.22 25.41 5.72
C LEU A 92 -0.49 24.68 4.41
N LEU A 93 -0.02 25.24 3.29
CA LEU A 93 -0.07 24.56 2.00
C LEU A 93 0.83 23.32 2.01
N LYS A 94 2.05 23.47 2.52
CA LYS A 94 2.99 22.36 2.69
C LYS A 94 2.41 21.27 3.59
N ASP A 95 1.87 21.61 4.76
CA ASP A 95 1.27 20.65 5.69
C ASP A 95 0.10 19.87 5.05
N SER A 96 -0.71 20.55 4.24
CA SER A 96 -1.78 19.89 3.49
C SER A 96 -1.26 18.86 2.47
N VAL A 97 -0.19 19.20 1.75
CA VAL A 97 0.45 18.28 0.79
C VAL A 97 1.09 17.10 1.51
N ASP A 98 1.86 17.39 2.57
CA ASP A 98 2.58 16.39 3.35
C ASP A 98 1.60 15.38 3.96
N ARG A 99 0.53 15.84 4.59
CA ARG A 99 -0.51 15.00 5.21
C ARG A 99 -1.19 14.05 4.24
N ASN A 100 -1.52 14.53 3.03
CA ASN A 100 -2.12 13.67 2.00
C ASN A 100 -1.13 12.61 1.49
N CYS A 101 0.13 12.97 1.30
CA CYS A 101 1.17 12.02 0.89
C CYS A 101 1.46 10.98 1.99
N GLU A 102 1.59 11.42 3.24
CA GLU A 102 1.85 10.56 4.39
C GLU A 102 0.72 9.57 4.65
N SER A 103 -0.54 9.99 4.52
CA SER A 103 -1.69 9.10 4.67
C SER A 103 -1.65 7.93 3.69
N VAL A 104 -1.31 8.19 2.42
CA VAL A 104 -1.19 7.12 1.41
C VAL A 104 0.04 6.24 1.65
N GLU A 105 1.14 6.86 2.10
CA GLU A 105 2.35 6.13 2.47
C GLU A 105 2.08 5.16 3.63
N GLU A 106 1.34 5.59 4.66
CA GLU A 106 0.97 4.78 5.80
C GLU A 106 0.05 3.62 5.40
N ASP A 107 -0.92 3.87 4.52
CA ASP A 107 -1.78 2.83 3.95
C ASP A 107 -0.97 1.72 3.25
N ILE A 108 0.03 2.10 2.44
CA ILE A 108 0.90 1.14 1.76
C ILE A 108 1.77 0.38 2.77
N ASN A 109 2.33 1.08 3.76
CA ASN A 109 3.14 0.48 4.83
C ASN A 109 2.36 -0.56 5.63
N THR A 110 1.10 -0.31 5.91
CA THR A 110 0.21 -1.22 6.64
C THR A 110 -0.08 -2.49 5.82
N LEU A 111 -0.22 -2.38 4.51
CA LEU A 111 -0.47 -3.52 3.62
C LEU A 111 0.79 -4.34 3.32
N ASN A 112 1.96 -3.72 3.43
CA ASN A 112 3.23 -4.33 3.02
C ASN A 112 3.57 -5.65 3.73
N PRO A 113 3.38 -5.82 5.06
CA PRO A 113 3.69 -7.05 5.76
C PRO A 113 2.59 -8.12 5.68
N LEU A 114 1.41 -7.83 5.13
CA LEU A 114 0.28 -8.77 5.12
C LEU A 114 0.58 -10.12 4.46
N PRO A 115 1.29 -10.20 3.31
CA PRO A 115 1.65 -11.50 2.74
C PRO A 115 2.51 -12.35 3.68
N LEU A 116 3.40 -11.73 4.46
CA LEU A 116 4.23 -12.40 5.47
C LEU A 116 3.36 -12.97 6.60
N TYR A 117 2.44 -12.17 7.15
CA TYR A 117 1.55 -12.62 8.22
C TYR A 117 0.64 -13.76 7.77
N LEU A 118 0.14 -13.71 6.54
CA LEU A 118 -0.63 -14.80 5.95
C LEU A 118 0.22 -16.07 5.77
N GLY A 119 1.50 -15.93 5.43
CA GLY A 119 2.45 -17.04 5.37
C GLY A 119 2.62 -17.71 6.74
N LEU A 120 2.74 -16.91 7.80
CA LEU A 120 2.84 -17.41 9.17
C LEU A 120 1.55 -18.12 9.62
N VAL A 121 0.39 -17.52 9.33
CA VAL A 121 -0.92 -18.16 9.58
C VAL A 121 -1.03 -19.47 8.81
N GLY A 122 -0.54 -19.51 7.57
CA GLY A 122 -0.51 -20.72 6.75
C GLY A 122 0.31 -21.85 7.35
N THR A 123 1.47 -21.54 7.93
CA THR A 123 2.28 -22.56 8.62
C THR A 123 1.59 -23.09 9.86
N MET A 124 1.02 -22.21 10.68
CA MET A 124 0.28 -22.65 11.87
C MET A 124 -0.95 -23.50 11.51
N ALA A 125 -1.72 -23.09 10.51
CA ALA A 125 -2.86 -23.85 10.01
C ALA A 125 -2.44 -25.24 9.49
N GLY A 126 -1.36 -25.32 8.71
CA GLY A 126 -0.83 -26.58 8.19
C GLY A 126 -0.43 -27.57 9.29
N ILE A 127 0.25 -27.08 10.34
CA ILE A 127 0.63 -27.90 11.51
C ILE A 127 -0.61 -28.38 12.26
N ILE A 128 -1.58 -27.50 12.52
CA ILE A 128 -2.82 -27.86 13.23
C ILE A 128 -3.58 -28.93 12.46
N VAL A 129 -3.77 -28.75 11.15
CA VAL A 129 -4.46 -29.74 10.30
C VAL A 129 -3.71 -31.06 10.29
N GLY A 130 -2.38 -31.05 10.23
CA GLY A 130 -1.54 -32.26 10.32
C GLY A 130 -1.71 -33.01 11.63
N ILE A 131 -1.70 -32.31 12.78
CA ILE A 131 -1.91 -32.89 14.12
C ILE A 131 -3.32 -33.45 14.28
N VAL A 132 -4.34 -32.70 13.87
CA VAL A 132 -5.74 -33.15 13.92
C VAL A 132 -5.94 -34.43 13.10
N TYR A 133 -5.32 -34.52 11.94
CA TYR A 133 -5.37 -35.71 11.13
C TYR A 133 -4.65 -36.88 11.78
N LEU A 134 -3.46 -36.69 12.33
CA LEU A 134 -2.70 -37.71 13.06
C LEU A 134 -3.56 -38.30 14.20
N TRP A 135 -4.27 -37.43 14.92
CA TRP A 135 -5.19 -37.84 16.01
C TRP A 135 -6.41 -38.58 15.47
N ALA A 136 -7.06 -38.05 14.41
CA ALA A 136 -8.31 -38.63 13.87
C ALA A 136 -8.10 -40.02 13.22
N THR A 137 -6.91 -40.28 12.68
CA THR A 137 -6.57 -41.59 12.07
C THR A 137 -6.03 -42.62 13.05
N GLY A 138 -5.98 -42.30 14.35
CA GLY A 138 -5.41 -43.19 15.36
C GLY A 138 -3.87 -43.33 15.26
N GLY A 139 -3.22 -42.55 14.39
CA GLY A 139 -1.77 -42.55 14.25
C GLY A 139 -1.04 -42.16 15.54
N LEU A 140 -1.65 -41.29 16.37
CA LEU A 140 -1.09 -40.90 17.66
C LEU A 140 -1.11 -42.07 18.66
N SER A 141 -2.20 -42.83 18.74
CA SER A 141 -2.28 -44.02 19.58
C SER A 141 -1.34 -45.12 19.13
N ALA A 142 -1.18 -45.30 17.79
CA ALA A 142 -0.24 -46.25 17.24
C ALA A 142 1.25 -45.86 17.48
N LEU A 143 1.55 -44.60 17.70
CA LEU A 143 2.89 -44.13 18.10
C LEU A 143 3.18 -44.39 19.59
N LEU A 144 2.13 -44.38 20.44
CA LEU A 144 2.26 -44.55 21.88
C LEU A 144 2.18 -46.03 22.31
N ASP A 145 1.55 -46.88 21.50
CA ASP A 145 1.35 -48.30 21.80
C ASP A 145 2.09 -49.14 20.77
N THR A 146 3.18 -49.80 21.22
CA THR A 146 4.06 -50.63 20.43
C THR A 146 3.38 -51.91 19.92
N SER A 147 2.19 -52.23 20.36
CA SER A 147 1.40 -53.42 19.97
C SER A 147 0.52 -53.18 18.73
N GLN A 148 0.43 -51.93 18.25
CA GLN A 148 -0.40 -51.57 17.09
C GLN A 148 0.39 -51.58 15.77
N ASP A 149 -0.35 -51.63 14.65
CA ASP A 149 0.21 -51.68 13.31
C ASP A 149 1.14 -50.50 12.99
N ALA A 150 2.43 -50.76 12.79
CA ALA A 150 3.43 -49.79 12.41
C ALA A 150 3.08 -49.00 11.11
N SER A 151 2.17 -49.56 10.31
CA SER A 151 1.67 -48.91 9.07
C SER A 151 0.80 -47.70 9.36
N LEU A 152 -0.03 -47.71 10.42
CA LEU A 152 -0.88 -46.56 10.85
C LEU A 152 -0.03 -45.42 11.36
N ALA A 153 0.99 -45.72 12.19
CA ALA A 153 1.95 -44.77 12.67
C ALA A 153 2.71 -44.07 11.52
N SER A 154 3.20 -44.85 10.56
CA SER A 154 3.92 -44.37 9.38
C SER A 154 3.07 -43.45 8.50
N ASN A 155 1.82 -43.84 8.24
CA ASN A 155 0.88 -43.03 7.45
C ASN A 155 0.53 -41.68 8.17
N GLY A 156 0.33 -41.71 9.47
CA GLY A 156 0.08 -40.50 10.26
C GLY A 156 1.24 -39.53 10.27
N ILE A 157 2.48 -40.03 10.44
CA ILE A 157 3.71 -39.23 10.37
C ILE A 157 3.90 -38.65 8.99
N SER A 158 3.70 -39.44 7.93
CA SER A 158 3.82 -39.00 6.54
C SER A 158 2.84 -37.85 6.23
N ALA A 159 1.60 -37.94 6.71
CA ALA A 159 0.59 -36.89 6.56
C ALA A 159 0.97 -35.60 7.30
N LEU A 160 1.49 -35.72 8.54
CA LEU A 160 1.97 -34.59 9.32
C LEU A 160 3.15 -33.89 8.61
N LEU A 161 4.15 -34.63 8.17
CA LEU A 161 5.31 -34.13 7.43
C LEU A 161 4.88 -33.43 6.14
N SER A 162 3.94 -34.00 5.42
CA SER A 162 3.37 -33.40 4.21
C SER A 162 2.68 -32.06 4.50
N GLY A 163 1.87 -31.99 5.57
CA GLY A 163 1.23 -30.75 6.01
C GLY A 163 2.24 -29.66 6.36
N ILE A 164 3.29 -30.02 7.09
CA ILE A 164 4.39 -29.08 7.45
C ILE A 164 5.13 -28.60 6.19
N ALA A 165 5.50 -29.51 5.29
CA ALA A 165 6.23 -29.17 4.08
C ALA A 165 5.48 -28.15 3.20
N ILE A 166 4.17 -28.36 3.03
CA ILE A 166 3.32 -27.47 2.23
C ILE A 166 3.13 -26.13 2.95
N ALA A 167 2.96 -26.14 4.28
CA ALA A 167 2.88 -24.91 5.10
C ALA A 167 4.15 -24.06 4.98
N MET A 168 5.34 -24.69 4.93
CA MET A 168 6.61 -23.99 4.73
C MET A 168 6.67 -23.28 3.37
N ILE A 169 6.14 -23.86 2.32
CA ILE A 169 6.08 -23.23 0.99
C ILE A 169 5.26 -21.93 1.06
N SER A 170 4.10 -21.94 1.71
CA SER A 170 3.29 -20.73 1.90
C SER A 170 4.05 -19.62 2.65
N SER A 171 4.82 -19.98 3.68
CA SER A 171 5.64 -19.03 4.42
C SER A 171 6.73 -18.41 3.56
N ILE A 172 7.43 -19.21 2.77
CA ILE A 172 8.47 -18.73 1.85
C ILE A 172 7.89 -17.75 0.84
N LEU A 173 6.72 -18.07 0.26
CA LEU A 173 6.02 -17.17 -0.67
C LEU A 173 5.65 -15.84 0.01
N GLY A 174 5.14 -15.88 1.24
CA GLY A 174 4.83 -14.68 2.02
C GLY A 174 6.06 -13.78 2.24
N ILE A 175 7.20 -14.38 2.59
CA ILE A 175 8.48 -13.65 2.75
C ILE A 175 8.91 -13.03 1.41
N VAL A 176 8.92 -13.79 0.33
CA VAL A 176 9.33 -13.31 -1.00
C VAL A 176 8.45 -12.13 -1.46
N PHE A 177 7.13 -12.25 -1.33
CA PHE A 177 6.21 -11.16 -1.70
C PHE A 177 6.45 -9.90 -0.86
N THR A 178 6.68 -10.04 0.44
CA THR A 178 6.97 -8.91 1.33
C THR A 178 8.30 -8.23 0.99
N ILE A 179 9.34 -8.99 0.67
CA ILE A 179 10.64 -8.44 0.26
C ILE A 179 10.48 -7.65 -1.05
N ILE A 180 9.79 -8.22 -2.05
CA ILE A 180 9.57 -7.54 -3.34
C ILE A 180 8.77 -6.25 -3.13
N ASN A 181 7.70 -6.29 -2.33
CA ASN A 181 6.90 -5.11 -2.00
C ASN A 181 7.75 -4.03 -1.32
N SER A 182 8.53 -4.38 -0.30
CA SER A 182 9.36 -3.45 0.45
C SER A 182 10.42 -2.78 -0.44
N TRP A 183 11.02 -3.54 -1.33
CA TRP A 183 12.00 -3.00 -2.28
C TRP A 183 11.37 -2.03 -3.28
N ARG A 184 10.21 -2.40 -3.85
CA ARG A 184 9.45 -1.52 -4.77
C ARG A 184 8.96 -0.26 -4.07
N PHE A 185 8.47 -0.39 -2.83
CA PHE A 185 7.98 0.74 -2.05
C PHE A 185 9.06 1.77 -1.78
N LYS A 186 10.28 1.35 -1.42
CA LYS A 186 11.42 2.26 -1.24
C LYS A 186 11.69 3.10 -2.50
N GLY A 187 11.64 2.50 -3.67
CA GLY A 187 11.79 3.21 -4.94
C GLY A 187 10.64 4.19 -5.22
N CYS A 188 9.40 3.78 -4.95
CA CYS A 188 8.22 4.63 -5.10
C CYS A 188 8.28 5.84 -4.14
N LYS A 189 8.61 5.62 -2.87
CA LYS A 189 8.73 6.66 -1.85
C LYS A 189 9.74 7.73 -2.26
N SER A 190 10.95 7.33 -2.64
CA SER A 190 11.99 8.28 -3.10
C SER A 190 11.52 9.14 -4.29
N MET A 191 10.78 8.55 -5.22
CA MET A 191 10.26 9.27 -6.38
C MET A 191 9.16 10.27 -5.99
N VAL A 192 8.25 9.87 -5.11
CA VAL A 192 7.18 10.74 -4.61
C VAL A 192 7.75 11.90 -3.78
N GLU A 193 8.72 11.64 -2.91
CA GLU A 193 9.42 12.69 -2.12
C GLU A 193 10.07 13.73 -3.04
N LYS A 194 10.73 13.30 -4.10
CA LYS A 194 11.30 14.21 -5.08
C LYS A 194 10.20 15.05 -5.77
N GLY A 195 9.15 14.41 -6.27
CA GLY A 195 8.03 15.10 -6.91
C GLY A 195 7.30 16.07 -5.99
N ARG A 196 7.13 15.67 -4.71
CA ARG A 196 6.59 16.54 -3.65
C ARG A 196 7.44 17.79 -3.45
N ASN A 197 8.76 17.62 -3.34
CA ASN A 197 9.68 18.76 -3.20
C ASN A 197 9.63 19.68 -4.42
N ASP A 198 9.62 19.14 -5.64
CA ASP A 198 9.51 19.92 -6.86
C ASP A 198 8.18 20.70 -6.92
N PHE A 199 7.09 20.08 -6.48
CA PHE A 199 5.78 20.74 -6.38
C PHE A 199 5.77 21.85 -5.32
N LEU A 200 6.36 21.63 -4.15
CA LEU A 200 6.47 22.67 -3.10
C LEU A 200 7.35 23.85 -3.54
N VAL A 201 8.44 23.60 -4.26
CA VAL A 201 9.26 24.65 -4.88
C VAL A 201 8.45 25.43 -5.91
N TRP A 202 7.62 24.75 -6.72
CA TRP A 202 6.72 25.43 -7.65
C TRP A 202 5.69 26.32 -6.93
N ILE A 203 5.08 25.84 -5.83
CA ILE A 203 4.17 26.65 -4.99
C ILE A 203 4.89 27.90 -4.51
N GLN A 204 6.08 27.75 -3.93
CA GLN A 204 6.82 28.86 -3.34
C GLN A 204 7.32 29.86 -4.38
N SER A 205 7.79 29.40 -5.54
CA SER A 205 8.43 30.23 -6.55
C SER A 205 7.47 30.83 -7.58
N LYS A 206 6.32 30.18 -7.81
CA LYS A 206 5.38 30.59 -8.86
C LYS A 206 4.00 30.95 -8.32
N LEU A 207 3.46 30.18 -7.39
CA LEU A 207 2.10 30.38 -6.92
C LEU A 207 2.00 31.52 -5.89
N LEU A 208 2.84 31.49 -4.86
CA LEU A 208 2.79 32.50 -3.78
C LEU A 208 3.03 33.93 -4.26
N PRO A 209 4.05 34.23 -5.07
CA PRO A 209 4.28 35.60 -5.53
C PRO A 209 3.09 36.18 -6.34
N VAL A 210 2.41 35.33 -7.11
CA VAL A 210 1.24 35.78 -7.89
C VAL A 210 0.04 36.05 -6.97
N ILE A 211 -0.12 35.26 -5.90
CA ILE A 211 -1.17 35.49 -4.90
C ILE A 211 -0.91 36.76 -4.10
N GLU A 212 0.33 36.99 -3.67
CA GLU A 212 0.70 38.22 -2.95
C GLU A 212 0.47 39.47 -3.79
N TYR A 213 0.91 39.46 -5.05
CA TYR A 213 0.68 40.56 -5.98
C TYR A 213 -0.83 40.84 -6.21
N SER A 214 -1.64 39.80 -6.30
CA SER A 214 -3.10 39.94 -6.46
C SER A 214 -3.75 40.58 -5.20
N ASN A 215 -3.28 40.21 -4.01
CA ASN A 215 -3.81 40.77 -2.75
C ASN A 215 -3.40 42.24 -2.53
N ASP A 216 -2.19 42.64 -2.92
CA ASP A 216 -1.71 44.02 -2.80
C ASP A 216 -2.50 44.95 -3.73
N THR A 217 -2.85 44.51 -4.92
CA THR A 217 -3.69 45.25 -5.86
C THR A 217 -5.12 45.48 -5.33
N LEU A 218 -5.66 44.49 -4.61
CA LEU A 218 -7.01 44.59 -4.00
C LEU A 218 -7.05 45.43 -2.72
N SER A 219 -5.95 45.51 -1.97
CA SER A 219 -5.84 46.32 -0.75
C SER A 219 -5.53 47.79 -1.01
N GLY A 220 -5.06 48.10 -2.22
CA GLY A 220 -4.73 49.47 -2.67
C GLY A 220 -5.85 50.23 -3.39
N MET A 221 -7.03 49.58 -3.57
CA MET A 221 -8.27 50.19 -4.05
C MET A 221 -9.21 50.51 -2.91
#